data_d492b9e136c2994497ef4054039a018e
#
_entry.id   d492b9e136c2994497ef4054039a018e
#
_cell.length_a   1.000
_cell.length_b   1.000
_cell.length_c   1.000
_cell.angle_alpha   90.00
_cell.angle_beta   90.00
_cell.angle_gamma   90.00
#
_symmetry.space_group_name_H-M   'P 1'
#
loop_
_entity.id
_entity.type
_entity.pdbx_description
1 polymer ?
#
loop_
_entity_poly.entity_id
_entity_poly.type
_entity_poly.pdbx_seq_one_letter_code
_entity_poly.pdbx_strand_id
1 'polypeptide(L)'
;MKMIPVLLWFALPTFSLGEASAAAPGTPALTATGAFLAFSVADVQESAKWYSEKLGLTVVMEAPKQDRATAIVLEGGGLIVELIQHDDAVPMNTAAPGAKSKVLVHGVVKAGAIVADFDQTLATLRQRNVPIAFGPFPARANQRANVIIQDNAGNLIQFFGR
;
A
#
# COMPACT_ATOMS: atom_id res chain seq x y z
N MET A 1 -29.86 12.53 -0.90
CA MET A 1 -28.79 12.89 -1.88
C MET A 1 -27.84 11.68 -1.95
N LYS A 2 -27.96 10.86 -3.00
CA LYS A 2 -27.17 9.63 -3.14
C LYS A 2 -25.73 10.01 -3.46
N MET A 3 -24.80 9.71 -2.53
CA MET A 3 -23.36 9.79 -2.78
C MET A 3 -23.01 8.71 -3.80
N ILE A 4 -22.63 9.12 -5.00
CA ILE A 4 -22.00 8.24 -5.98
C ILE A 4 -20.54 8.09 -5.53
N PRO A 5 -20.07 6.88 -5.17
CA PRO A 5 -18.66 6.68 -4.92
C PRO A 5 -17.93 6.87 -6.26
N VAL A 6 -17.06 7.87 -6.33
CA VAL A 6 -16.10 7.99 -7.42
C VAL A 6 -15.12 6.83 -7.27
N LEU A 7 -15.50 5.68 -7.81
CA LEU A 7 -14.65 4.52 -7.94
C LEU A 7 -13.69 4.82 -9.09
N LEU A 8 -12.51 5.34 -8.78
CA LEU A 8 -11.43 5.41 -9.74
C LEU A 8 -10.93 3.97 -10.03
N TRP A 9 -11.52 3.38 -11.04
CA TRP A 9 -11.11 2.12 -11.63
C TRP A 9 -9.84 2.36 -12.44
N PHE A 10 -8.67 2.27 -11.80
CA PHE A 10 -7.45 2.13 -12.56
C PHE A 10 -7.30 0.66 -12.94
N ALA A 11 -7.75 0.33 -14.16
CA ALA A 11 -7.28 -0.85 -14.85
C ALA A 11 -5.77 -0.66 -15.08
N LEU A 12 -4.93 -1.43 -14.40
CA LEU A 12 -3.57 -1.60 -14.89
C LEU A 12 -3.68 -2.43 -16.16
N PRO A 13 -3.16 -1.93 -17.30
CA PRO A 13 -3.08 -2.75 -18.50
C PRO A 13 -2.36 -4.03 -18.17
N THR A 14 -2.77 -5.12 -18.80
CA THR A 14 -2.00 -6.36 -18.78
C THR A 14 -0.67 -6.04 -19.45
N PHE A 15 0.35 -5.74 -18.65
CA PHE A 15 1.71 -5.72 -19.16
C PHE A 15 2.05 -7.16 -19.53
N SER A 16 2.00 -7.49 -20.81
CA SER A 16 2.79 -8.61 -21.30
C SER A 16 4.23 -8.27 -20.95
N LEU A 17 4.95 -9.21 -20.39
CA LEU A 17 6.39 -9.10 -20.10
C LEU A 17 7.18 -8.98 -21.44
N GLY A 18 6.90 -7.99 -22.26
CA GLY A 18 7.46 -7.88 -23.59
C GLY A 18 7.43 -6.48 -24.20
N GLU A 19 6.62 -5.58 -23.69
CA GLU A 19 6.61 -4.21 -24.23
C GLU A 19 6.80 -3.21 -23.08
N ALA A 20 8.07 -2.96 -22.74
CA ALA A 20 8.43 -1.75 -22.03
C ALA A 20 7.97 -0.58 -22.92
N SER A 21 7.07 0.26 -22.42
CA SER A 21 6.78 1.55 -23.05
C SER A 21 8.12 2.23 -23.32
N ALA A 22 8.43 2.44 -24.61
CA ALA A 22 9.70 2.97 -25.01
C ALA A 22 9.95 4.32 -24.30
N ALA A 23 10.90 4.33 -23.39
CA ALA A 23 11.49 5.58 -22.91
C ALA A 23 11.97 6.36 -24.13
N ALA A 24 11.93 7.69 -24.07
CA ALA A 24 12.44 8.52 -25.15
C ALA A 24 13.82 8.04 -25.57
N PRO A 25 14.12 7.94 -26.89
CA PRO A 25 15.41 7.43 -27.37
C PRO A 25 16.55 8.17 -26.66
N GLY A 26 17.40 7.44 -25.94
CA GLY A 26 18.58 7.98 -25.28
C GLY A 26 18.51 8.16 -23.76
N THR A 27 17.35 7.95 -23.10
CA THR A 27 17.26 7.99 -21.63
C THR A 27 17.18 6.56 -21.08
N PRO A 28 18.23 6.00 -20.46
CA PRO A 28 18.14 4.68 -19.83
C PRO A 28 17.17 4.72 -18.65
N ALA A 29 16.36 3.67 -18.54
CA ALA A 29 15.50 3.50 -17.38
C ALA A 29 16.33 3.28 -16.12
N LEU A 30 15.84 3.78 -14.97
CA LEU A 30 16.41 3.48 -13.68
C LEU A 30 16.25 1.99 -13.40
N THR A 31 17.33 1.32 -13.02
CA THR A 31 17.28 -0.10 -12.63
C THR A 31 17.07 -0.19 -11.12
N ALA A 32 15.92 -0.73 -10.72
CA ALA A 32 15.62 -1.02 -9.32
C ALA A 32 15.61 -2.54 -9.09
N THR A 33 16.16 -2.98 -7.97
CA THR A 33 16.13 -4.39 -7.54
C THR A 33 14.97 -4.69 -6.57
N GLY A 34 14.27 -3.66 -6.12
CA GLY A 34 13.11 -3.76 -5.23
C GLY A 34 12.47 -2.40 -5.00
N ALA A 35 11.39 -2.39 -4.27
CA ALA A 35 10.71 -1.19 -3.81
C ALA A 35 10.30 -1.37 -2.35
N PHE A 36 10.14 -0.27 -1.63
CA PHE A 36 9.63 -0.28 -0.27
C PHE A 36 8.44 0.67 -0.12
N LEU A 37 7.67 0.47 0.93
CA LEU A 37 6.51 1.28 1.28
C LEU A 37 6.83 2.02 2.58
N ALA A 38 6.67 3.34 2.61
CA ALA A 38 6.82 4.13 3.83
C ALA A 38 5.49 4.76 4.23
N PHE A 39 5.10 4.61 5.49
CA PHE A 39 3.85 5.14 6.03
C PHE A 39 4.11 5.96 7.29
N SER A 40 3.52 7.15 7.34
CA SER A 40 3.39 7.91 8.57
C SER A 40 2.22 7.36 9.40
N VAL A 41 2.48 7.02 10.66
CA VAL A 41 1.51 6.38 11.57
C VAL A 41 1.48 7.12 12.91
N ALA A 42 0.35 7.04 13.61
CA ALA A 42 0.21 7.68 14.91
C ALA A 42 0.96 6.94 16.03
N ASP A 43 1.02 5.60 15.93
CA ASP A 43 1.74 4.73 16.86
C ASP A 43 2.51 3.67 16.05
N VAL A 44 3.84 3.78 16.08
CA VAL A 44 4.73 2.93 15.29
C VAL A 44 4.77 1.50 15.84
N GLN A 45 4.63 1.30 17.14
CA GLN A 45 4.67 -0.02 17.77
C GLN A 45 3.37 -0.78 17.52
N GLU A 46 2.21 -0.11 17.67
CA GLU A 46 0.91 -0.69 17.34
C GLU A 46 0.85 -1.08 15.85
N SER A 47 1.34 -0.21 14.97
CA SER A 47 1.38 -0.48 13.54
C SER A 47 2.33 -1.64 13.22
N ALA A 48 3.54 -1.68 13.80
CA ALA A 48 4.48 -2.79 13.59
C ALA A 48 3.87 -4.13 14.02
N LYS A 49 3.19 -4.16 15.16
CA LYS A 49 2.44 -5.34 15.61
C LYS A 49 1.37 -5.75 14.59
N TRP A 50 0.59 -4.79 14.09
CA TRP A 50 -0.44 -5.06 13.07
C TRP A 50 0.15 -5.68 11.80
N TYR A 51 1.23 -5.09 11.26
CA TYR A 51 1.90 -5.60 10.07
C TYR A 51 2.47 -7.01 10.28
N SER A 52 3.03 -7.28 11.46
CA SER A 52 3.52 -8.63 11.80
C SER A 52 2.39 -9.65 11.90
N GLU A 53 1.31 -9.35 12.62
CA GLU A 53 0.20 -10.27 12.82
C GLU A 53 -0.64 -10.46 11.56
N LYS A 54 -0.88 -9.37 10.80
CA LYS A 54 -1.81 -9.37 9.66
C LYS A 54 -1.12 -9.73 8.34
N LEU A 55 0.09 -9.23 8.10
CA LEU A 55 0.80 -9.47 6.85
C LEU A 55 1.97 -10.47 7.00
N GLY A 56 2.34 -10.84 8.22
CA GLY A 56 3.41 -11.82 8.50
C GLY A 56 4.80 -11.22 8.28
N LEU A 57 4.95 -9.90 8.44
CA LEU A 57 6.24 -9.25 8.33
C LEU A 57 7.02 -9.35 9.64
N THR A 58 8.34 -9.36 9.54
CA THR A 58 9.25 -9.40 10.70
C THR A 58 9.95 -8.06 10.83
N VAL A 59 10.01 -7.54 12.05
CA VAL A 59 10.81 -6.33 12.36
C VAL A 59 12.29 -6.64 12.12
N VAL A 60 12.93 -5.85 11.26
CA VAL A 60 14.37 -5.98 10.93
C VAL A 60 15.17 -4.80 11.40
N MET A 61 14.54 -3.66 11.68
CA MET A 61 15.20 -2.49 12.23
C MET A 61 14.22 -1.68 13.08
N GLU A 62 14.72 -1.21 14.22
CA GLU A 62 14.08 -0.18 15.05
C GLU A 62 15.04 0.97 15.23
N ALA A 63 14.70 2.14 14.69
CA ALA A 63 15.46 3.36 14.92
C ALA A 63 14.94 4.04 16.21
N PRO A 64 15.83 4.33 17.18
CA PRO A 64 15.42 5.06 18.37
C PRO A 64 14.93 6.46 18.00
N LYS A 65 14.14 7.07 18.89
CA LYS A 65 13.64 8.42 18.67
C LYS A 65 14.78 9.41 18.48
N GLN A 66 14.81 10.03 17.30
CA GLN A 66 15.74 11.09 16.95
C GLN A 66 14.95 12.18 16.19
N ASP A 67 15.26 13.46 16.47
CA ASP A 67 14.62 14.62 15.82
C ASP A 67 13.08 14.52 15.78
N ARG A 68 12.49 14.03 16.91
CA ARG A 68 11.04 13.87 17.10
C ARG A 68 10.39 12.75 16.26
N ALA A 69 11.18 11.92 15.62
CA ALA A 69 10.71 10.77 14.84
C ALA A 69 11.23 9.45 15.40
N THR A 70 10.43 8.41 15.24
CA THR A 70 10.78 7.01 15.48
C THR A 70 10.42 6.24 14.22
N ALA A 71 11.25 5.29 13.81
CA ALA A 71 10.98 4.46 12.65
C ALA A 71 11.18 2.97 12.97
N ILE A 72 10.33 2.13 12.36
CA ILE A 72 10.45 0.67 12.39
C ILE A 72 10.39 0.17 10.95
N VAL A 73 11.32 -0.69 10.57
CA VAL A 73 11.33 -1.37 9.28
C VAL A 73 10.98 -2.84 9.47
N LEU A 74 10.02 -3.32 8.66
CA LEU A 74 9.61 -4.71 8.64
C LEU A 74 9.82 -5.28 7.23
N GLU A 75 10.17 -6.57 7.18
CA GLU A 75 10.36 -7.30 5.93
C GLU A 75 9.62 -8.65 5.96
N GLY A 76 9.20 -9.11 4.78
CA GLY A 76 8.63 -10.43 4.59
C GLY A 76 7.90 -10.57 3.25
N GLY A 77 7.93 -11.75 2.66
CA GLY A 77 7.19 -12.05 1.43
C GLY A 77 7.55 -11.15 0.23
N GLY A 78 8.74 -10.56 0.21
CA GLY A 78 9.15 -9.61 -0.83
C GLY A 78 8.67 -8.17 -0.59
N LEU A 79 8.07 -7.89 0.56
CA LEU A 79 7.69 -6.54 0.99
C LEU A 79 8.73 -5.99 1.96
N ILE A 80 9.01 -4.70 1.83
CA ILE A 80 9.72 -3.89 2.82
C ILE A 80 8.78 -2.75 3.20
N VAL A 81 8.52 -2.61 4.50
CA VAL A 81 7.62 -1.57 5.02
C VAL A 81 8.36 -0.77 6.09
N GLU A 82 8.46 0.53 5.89
CA GLU A 82 8.95 1.48 6.87
C GLU A 82 7.76 2.20 7.52
N LEU A 83 7.68 2.15 8.83
CA LEU A 83 6.69 2.86 9.63
C LEU A 83 7.37 4.02 10.33
N ILE A 84 6.84 5.22 10.19
CA ILE A 84 7.40 6.44 10.76
C ILE A 84 6.36 7.10 11.65
N GLN A 85 6.72 7.31 12.92
CA GLN A 85 5.94 8.13 13.85
C GLN A 85 6.71 9.43 14.08
N HIS A 86 6.07 10.56 13.83
CA HIS A 86 6.64 11.89 14.10
C HIS A 86 5.72 12.67 15.03
N ASP A 87 6.28 13.33 16.03
CA ASP A 87 5.50 14.04 17.06
C ASP A 87 4.58 15.13 16.48
N ASP A 88 4.95 15.75 15.36
CA ASP A 88 4.18 16.81 14.70
C ASP A 88 3.26 16.30 13.57
N ALA A 89 3.26 14.98 13.30
CA ALA A 89 2.38 14.45 12.27
C ALA A 89 0.92 14.56 12.68
N VAL A 90 0.09 14.97 11.75
CA VAL A 90 -1.34 15.12 11.97
C VAL A 90 -2.13 14.24 11.00
N PRO A 91 -3.33 13.78 11.38
CA PRO A 91 -4.17 12.98 10.49
C PRO A 91 -4.68 13.83 9.31
N MET A 92 -5.02 13.16 8.20
CA MET A 92 -5.45 13.81 6.96
C MET A 92 -6.61 14.80 7.15
N ASN A 93 -7.57 14.48 8.00
CA ASN A 93 -8.71 15.36 8.28
C ASN A 93 -8.32 16.70 8.95
N THR A 94 -7.17 16.70 9.64
CA THR A 94 -6.59 17.91 10.22
C THR A 94 -5.76 18.67 9.17
N ALA A 95 -4.96 17.95 8.37
CA ALA A 95 -4.10 18.54 7.34
C ALA A 95 -4.92 19.08 6.15
N ALA A 96 -6.03 18.44 5.81
CA ALA A 96 -6.90 18.79 4.70
C ALA A 96 -8.38 18.76 5.16
N PRO A 97 -8.82 19.71 5.97
CA PRO A 97 -10.20 19.76 6.46
C PRO A 97 -11.18 19.89 5.29
N GLY A 98 -12.19 19.03 5.27
CA GLY A 98 -13.18 18.96 4.20
C GLY A 98 -12.84 17.99 3.05
N ALA A 99 -11.62 17.45 2.97
CA ALA A 99 -11.31 16.39 2.03
C ALA A 99 -12.01 15.08 2.48
N LYS A 100 -12.94 14.60 1.65
CA LYS A 100 -13.73 13.38 1.96
C LYS A 100 -13.00 12.09 1.64
N SER A 101 -11.85 12.14 1.00
CA SER A 101 -11.06 10.98 0.58
C SER A 101 -9.61 11.37 0.28
N LYS A 102 -8.66 10.48 0.53
CA LYS A 102 -7.23 10.67 0.16
C LYS A 102 -7.05 10.98 -1.33
N VAL A 103 -7.90 10.47 -2.21
CA VAL A 103 -7.83 10.74 -3.66
C VAL A 103 -8.08 12.22 -4.01
N LEU A 104 -8.68 12.99 -3.12
CA LEU A 104 -8.94 14.42 -3.31
C LEU A 104 -7.79 15.31 -2.81
N VAL A 105 -6.72 14.71 -2.30
CA VAL A 105 -5.52 15.40 -1.83
C VAL A 105 -4.34 14.92 -2.67
N HIS A 106 -3.60 15.85 -3.28
CA HIS A 106 -2.42 15.48 -4.06
C HIS A 106 -1.38 14.78 -3.19
N GLY A 107 -0.83 13.66 -3.70
CA GLY A 107 0.15 12.84 -2.99
C GLY A 107 -0.12 11.35 -3.18
N VAL A 108 0.50 10.52 -2.32
CA VAL A 108 0.33 9.08 -2.37
C VAL A 108 -1.07 8.70 -1.86
N VAL A 109 -1.87 8.12 -2.73
CA VAL A 109 -3.23 7.65 -2.41
C VAL A 109 -3.22 6.26 -1.78
N LYS A 110 -2.41 5.36 -2.34
CA LYS A 110 -2.26 3.97 -1.91
C LYS A 110 -0.90 3.43 -2.32
N ALA A 111 -0.41 2.47 -1.59
CA ALA A 111 0.73 1.64 -1.97
C ALA A 111 0.24 0.29 -2.50
N GLY A 112 1.14 -0.58 -2.97
CA GLY A 112 0.71 -1.90 -3.38
C GLY A 112 1.83 -2.81 -3.84
N ALA A 113 1.47 -4.08 -4.06
CA ALA A 113 2.36 -5.12 -4.53
C ALA A 113 1.65 -6.05 -5.52
N ILE A 114 2.46 -6.74 -6.32
CA ILE A 114 2.00 -7.81 -7.20
C ILE A 114 2.31 -9.13 -6.49
N VAL A 115 1.28 -9.97 -6.29
CA VAL A 115 1.42 -11.25 -5.63
C VAL A 115 1.41 -12.40 -6.64
N ALA A 116 2.16 -13.44 -6.36
CA ALA A 116 2.26 -14.60 -7.24
C ALA A 116 0.94 -15.38 -7.31
N ASP A 117 0.28 -15.56 -6.16
CA ASP A 117 -1.00 -16.26 -6.01
C ASP A 117 -2.01 -15.32 -5.32
N PHE A 118 -2.94 -14.83 -6.11
CA PHE A 118 -3.96 -13.90 -5.61
C PHE A 118 -4.99 -14.60 -4.72
N ASP A 119 -5.41 -15.81 -5.09
CA ASP A 119 -6.44 -16.52 -4.33
C ASP A 119 -5.92 -16.93 -2.96
N GLN A 120 -4.69 -17.42 -2.88
CA GLN A 120 -4.01 -17.72 -1.62
C GLN A 120 -3.82 -16.46 -0.77
N THR A 121 -3.43 -15.34 -1.41
CA THR A 121 -3.28 -14.05 -0.72
C THR A 121 -4.62 -13.61 -0.13
N LEU A 122 -5.70 -13.64 -0.91
CA LEU A 122 -7.04 -13.27 -0.47
C LEU A 122 -7.54 -14.17 0.67
N ALA A 123 -7.31 -15.48 0.58
CA ALA A 123 -7.64 -16.43 1.64
C ALA A 123 -6.91 -16.09 2.95
N THR A 124 -5.60 -15.79 2.86
CA THR A 124 -4.76 -15.40 4.00
C THR A 124 -5.25 -14.11 4.65
N LEU A 125 -5.57 -13.08 3.85
CA LEU A 125 -6.09 -11.81 4.36
C LEU A 125 -7.41 -12.02 5.13
N ARG A 126 -8.31 -12.85 4.60
CA ARG A 126 -9.58 -13.18 5.26
C ARG A 126 -9.36 -13.97 6.56
N GLN A 127 -8.52 -14.99 6.53
CA GLN A 127 -8.20 -15.80 7.71
C GLN A 127 -7.65 -14.96 8.86
N ARG A 128 -6.83 -13.96 8.54
CA ARG A 128 -6.23 -13.04 9.52
C ARG A 128 -7.12 -11.85 9.86
N ASN A 129 -8.36 -11.82 9.37
CA ASN A 129 -9.31 -10.74 9.56
C ASN A 129 -8.71 -9.36 9.20
N VAL A 130 -8.05 -9.28 8.03
CA VAL A 130 -7.55 -8.02 7.50
C VAL A 130 -8.71 -7.22 6.93
N PRO A 131 -8.89 -5.93 7.29
CA PRO A 131 -9.95 -5.10 6.74
C PRO A 131 -9.82 -4.93 5.23
N ILE A 132 -10.81 -5.38 4.47
CA ILE A 132 -10.90 -5.16 3.03
C ILE A 132 -11.64 -3.85 2.80
N ALA A 133 -10.93 -2.85 2.27
CA ALA A 133 -11.51 -1.55 1.95
C ALA A 133 -12.29 -1.58 0.62
N PHE A 134 -11.75 -2.28 -0.41
CA PHE A 134 -12.41 -2.40 -1.72
C PHE A 134 -12.09 -3.75 -2.36
N GLY A 135 -13.08 -4.31 -3.06
CA GLY A 135 -12.99 -5.59 -3.75
C GLY A 135 -13.40 -6.77 -2.86
N PRO A 136 -12.95 -7.99 -3.14
CA PRO A 136 -12.03 -8.35 -4.23
C PRO A 136 -12.66 -8.13 -5.62
N PHE A 137 -11.82 -7.73 -6.56
CA PHE A 137 -12.19 -7.57 -7.96
C PHE A 137 -11.59 -8.73 -8.76
N PRO A 138 -12.41 -9.52 -9.50
CA PRO A 138 -11.92 -10.63 -10.29
C PRO A 138 -11.12 -10.14 -11.50
N ALA A 139 -10.27 -11.02 -12.03
CA ALA A 139 -9.60 -10.77 -13.30
C ALA A 139 -10.62 -10.63 -14.44
N ARG A 140 -10.33 -9.77 -15.40
CA ARG A 140 -11.07 -9.56 -16.65
C ARG A 140 -10.08 -9.41 -17.79
N ALA A 141 -10.55 -9.34 -19.05
CA ALA A 141 -9.69 -9.29 -20.24
C ALA A 141 -8.53 -8.28 -20.14
N ASN A 142 -8.77 -7.10 -19.55
CA ASN A 142 -7.78 -6.02 -19.44
C ASN A 142 -7.53 -5.58 -17.98
N GLN A 143 -7.83 -6.45 -17.02
CA GLN A 143 -7.72 -6.11 -15.60
C GLN A 143 -7.26 -7.32 -14.80
N ARG A 144 -6.20 -7.17 -14.03
CA ARG A 144 -5.76 -8.18 -13.07
C ARG A 144 -6.72 -8.26 -11.89
N ALA A 145 -6.85 -9.47 -11.33
CA ALA A 145 -7.51 -9.64 -10.04
C ALA A 145 -6.82 -8.75 -9.01
N ASN A 146 -7.60 -8.08 -8.15
CA ASN A 146 -7.02 -7.24 -7.12
C ASN A 146 -7.93 -7.06 -5.91
N VAL A 147 -7.32 -6.67 -4.80
CA VAL A 147 -8.00 -6.33 -3.55
C VAL A 147 -7.28 -5.15 -2.91
N ILE A 148 -8.01 -4.27 -2.27
CA ILE A 148 -7.46 -3.15 -1.51
C ILE A 148 -7.83 -3.35 -0.05
N ILE A 149 -6.81 -3.44 0.79
CA ILE A 149 -6.94 -3.51 2.25
C ILE A 149 -6.71 -2.16 2.88
N GLN A 150 -7.10 -2.03 4.15
CA GLN A 150 -6.78 -0.89 4.99
C GLN A 150 -5.99 -1.36 6.21
N ASP A 151 -4.87 -0.69 6.50
CA ASP A 151 -4.12 -0.93 7.72
C ASP A 151 -4.77 -0.26 8.94
N ASN A 152 -4.19 -0.45 10.13
CA ASN A 152 -4.68 0.14 11.38
C ASN A 152 -4.58 1.67 11.43
N ALA A 153 -3.71 2.27 10.60
CA ALA A 153 -3.54 3.71 10.49
C ALA A 153 -4.39 4.34 9.36
N GLY A 154 -5.21 3.53 8.67
CA GLY A 154 -6.07 3.99 7.58
C GLY A 154 -5.38 4.09 6.23
N ASN A 155 -4.17 3.56 6.06
CA ASN A 155 -3.50 3.53 4.76
C ASN A 155 -4.08 2.43 3.88
N LEU A 156 -4.14 2.71 2.58
CA LEU A 156 -4.64 1.76 1.59
C LEU A 156 -3.48 1.01 0.93
N ILE A 157 -3.58 -0.31 0.92
CA ILE A 157 -2.61 -1.20 0.30
C ILE A 157 -3.35 -2.09 -0.70
N GLN A 158 -2.90 -2.09 -1.95
CA GLN A 158 -3.51 -2.86 -3.03
C GLN A 158 -2.62 -4.05 -3.42
N PHE A 159 -3.21 -5.23 -3.47
CA PHE A 159 -2.58 -6.43 -3.99
C PHE A 159 -3.17 -6.78 -5.35
N PHE A 160 -2.30 -6.95 -6.35
CA PHE A 160 -2.67 -7.41 -7.68
C PHE A 160 -2.18 -8.85 -7.88
N GLY A 161 -3.02 -9.68 -8.48
CA GLY A 161 -2.59 -10.96 -9.02
C GLY A 161 -1.60 -10.79 -10.19
N ARG A 162 -0.79 -11.78 -10.42
CA ARG A 162 0.17 -11.83 -11.52
C ARG A 162 -0.51 -12.03 -12.86
#